data_a518e36819b9af38bac38f34a92f1fbb
#
_entry.id   a518e36819b9af38bac38f34a92f1fbb
#
_cell.length_a   1.000
_cell.length_b   1.000
_cell.length_c   1.000
_cell.angle_alpha   90.00
_cell.angle_beta   90.00
_cell.angle_gamma   90.00
#
_symmetry.space_group_name_H-M   'P 1'
#
loop_
_entity.id
_entity.type
_entity.pdbx_description
1 polymer ?
#
loop_
_entity_poly.entity_id
_entity_poly.type
_entity_poly.pdbx_seq_one_letter_code
_entity_poly.pdbx_strand_id
1 'polypeptide(L)'
;MVINYKKLNPNCFHLLKYLQDASLRFIILYGGSSSAKSFSIAQAILIMTLQDSENTKVFRKVGAALKDSIYEAFKEASKTLNVYHLFDFKERRIVCKFNGAKITFSGLDNSEKIKGLENYKRVFLEEFSDFEHGDFKQIRKRLRGKHGQQIICSFNPIKITHWIKKEIFDKDKWHDIPMEVTLGGKRIPEELTTVKSLRMNEPKQIMNVRTKEIVEHPGDTVLIQSTYLNNFWVVGSPDGTYGYYDEQCVADFEKDRINDPDYYNVYALGEWGVIRTGSEFFGSFKRGQHSGERPYNPSLPVHLSVDNNVLPFISISYWQVDFTTGIKIWQFHETCAESPNNTVRKSSKLVAKYLKSIRYCDKLFVHGDASTKAANTFDDEKRSWMDLFIETLKNEGFDIEDKVGDRNPSVAMTGEFINAIFDFQIPGIEICIDESCTISLEDYMSVQKDSNGGILKTKVKNSTTKQSYEEHGHLSDTFRYIVHDLCHESFIEFSNRRKRNLYAGKGMLDFFNPDTVHNYTDSVVYIMPNVAGTFLLVHTRRCGNTWHLTDHPLTR
;
A
#
# COMPACT_ATOMS: atom_id res chain seq x y z
N MET A 1 31.15 1.84 32.51
CA MET A 1 30.64 0.58 31.92
C MET A 1 31.16 0.50 30.49
N VAL A 2 31.82 -0.57 30.12
CA VAL A 2 32.30 -0.77 28.74
C VAL A 2 31.25 -1.62 28.01
N ILE A 3 30.64 -1.04 27.00
CA ILE A 3 29.68 -1.76 26.16
C ILE A 3 30.47 -2.55 25.11
N ASN A 4 30.18 -3.84 25.01
CA ASN A 4 30.78 -4.66 23.97
C ASN A 4 30.03 -4.40 22.63
N TYR A 5 30.70 -3.73 21.70
CA TYR A 5 30.16 -3.43 20.36
C TYR A 5 29.75 -4.67 19.57
N LYS A 6 30.40 -5.80 19.80
CA LYS A 6 30.08 -7.10 19.17
C LYS A 6 28.74 -7.70 19.59
N LYS A 7 27.90 -6.92 20.24
CA LYS A 7 26.53 -7.29 20.63
C LYS A 7 25.47 -6.35 20.06
N LEU A 8 25.87 -5.47 19.14
CA LEU A 8 25.00 -4.44 18.59
C LEU A 8 24.82 -4.60 17.07
N ASN A 9 23.62 -4.32 16.59
CA ASN A 9 23.30 -4.16 15.17
C ASN A 9 23.53 -2.71 14.72
N PRO A 10 23.66 -2.44 13.41
CA PRO A 10 23.80 -1.09 12.86
C PRO A 10 22.77 -0.09 13.38
N ASN A 11 21.52 -0.47 13.47
CA ASN A 11 20.44 0.36 14.03
C ASN A 11 20.75 0.90 15.43
N CYS A 12 21.36 0.07 16.28
CA CYS A 12 21.65 0.47 17.65
C CYS A 12 22.75 1.55 17.72
N PHE A 13 23.76 1.51 16.86
CA PHE A 13 24.79 2.53 16.79
C PHE A 13 24.20 3.90 16.41
N HIS A 14 23.34 3.95 15.39
CA HIS A 14 22.65 5.18 15.01
C HIS A 14 21.73 5.68 16.11
N LEU A 15 20.96 4.80 16.74
CA LEU A 15 20.10 5.17 17.87
C LEU A 15 20.90 5.80 19.01
N LEU A 16 22.05 5.22 19.40
CA LEU A 16 22.89 5.77 20.46
C LEU A 16 23.43 7.16 20.09
N LYS A 17 23.82 7.40 18.83
CA LYS A 17 24.20 8.72 18.32
C LYS A 17 23.08 9.72 18.45
N TYR A 18 21.90 9.40 17.93
CA TYR A 18 20.78 10.34 17.83
C TYR A 18 19.99 10.52 19.14
N LEU A 19 20.00 9.54 20.04
CA LEU A 19 19.41 9.71 21.38
C LEU A 19 20.21 10.65 22.28
N GLN A 20 21.50 10.87 21.98
CA GLN A 20 22.34 11.85 22.65
C GLN A 20 22.17 13.27 22.09
N ASP A 21 21.59 13.42 20.91
CA ASP A 21 21.37 14.71 20.26
C ASP A 21 20.03 15.33 20.72
N ALA A 22 20.11 16.34 21.58
CA ALA A 22 18.94 17.03 22.13
C ALA A 22 18.19 17.91 21.10
N SER A 23 18.76 18.17 19.93
CA SER A 23 18.10 18.90 18.84
C SER A 23 17.07 18.05 18.10
N LEU A 24 17.24 16.72 18.11
CA LEU A 24 16.33 15.79 17.44
C LEU A 24 15.09 15.52 18.28
N ARG A 25 13.94 15.71 17.64
CA ARG A 25 12.62 15.45 18.24
C ARG A 25 12.11 14.06 17.88
N PHE A 26 12.37 13.59 16.64
CA PHE A 26 11.82 12.35 16.11
C PHE A 26 12.92 11.44 15.57
N ILE A 27 12.92 10.19 16.01
CA ILE A 27 13.80 9.13 15.52
C ILE A 27 12.92 8.00 15.02
N ILE A 28 12.87 7.82 13.70
CA ILE A 28 11.93 6.90 13.04
C ILE A 28 12.73 5.75 12.40
N LEU A 29 12.58 4.56 12.97
CA LEU A 29 13.12 3.32 12.39
C LEU A 29 12.02 2.64 11.60
N TYR A 30 12.27 2.42 10.32
CA TYR A 30 11.36 1.66 9.47
C TYR A 30 12.14 0.65 8.64
N GLY A 31 11.43 -0.39 8.18
CA GLY A 31 12.12 -1.42 7.41
C GLY A 31 11.42 -2.76 7.46
N GLY A 32 12.02 -3.76 6.83
CA GLY A 32 11.47 -5.11 6.72
C GLY A 32 11.39 -5.88 8.04
N SER A 33 10.78 -7.03 7.98
CA SER A 33 10.81 -8.03 9.04
C SER A 33 12.26 -8.47 9.31
N SER A 34 12.52 -9.01 10.47
CA SER A 34 13.84 -9.49 10.88
C SER A 34 14.98 -8.46 10.83
N SER A 35 14.69 -7.15 10.65
CA SER A 35 15.68 -6.07 10.61
C SER A 35 16.13 -5.57 12.00
N ALA A 36 15.77 -6.26 13.07
CA ALA A 36 16.13 -6.00 14.47
C ALA A 36 15.77 -4.60 14.99
N LYS A 37 14.76 -3.91 14.42
CA LYS A 37 14.35 -2.55 14.84
C LYS A 37 14.02 -2.46 16.34
N SER A 38 13.00 -3.19 16.77
CA SER A 38 12.51 -3.15 18.17
C SER A 38 13.56 -3.62 19.16
N PHE A 39 14.37 -4.63 18.79
CA PHE A 39 15.46 -5.11 19.63
C PHE A 39 16.57 -4.07 19.80
N SER A 40 16.99 -3.43 18.70
CA SER A 40 18.01 -2.36 18.73
C SER A 40 17.53 -1.13 19.51
N ILE A 41 16.24 -0.78 19.43
CA ILE A 41 15.65 0.29 20.24
C ILE A 41 15.67 -0.08 21.72
N ALA A 42 15.32 -1.31 22.07
CA ALA A 42 15.39 -1.79 23.45
C ALA A 42 16.82 -1.74 24.00
N GLN A 43 17.83 -2.18 23.24
CA GLN A 43 19.24 -2.05 23.60
C GLN A 43 19.63 -0.60 23.84
N ALA A 44 19.33 0.30 22.91
CA ALA A 44 19.69 1.70 23.00
C ALA A 44 19.00 2.39 24.20
N ILE A 45 17.71 2.14 24.45
CA ILE A 45 16.99 2.70 25.61
C ILE A 45 17.56 2.19 26.92
N LEU A 46 17.91 0.91 27.04
CA LEU A 46 18.56 0.36 28.24
C LEU A 46 19.89 1.06 28.52
N ILE A 47 20.73 1.21 27.50
CA ILE A 47 22.03 1.90 27.60
C ILE A 47 21.82 3.35 28.03
N MET A 48 20.93 4.08 27.37
CA MET A 48 20.64 5.48 27.71
C MET A 48 20.07 5.62 29.13
N THR A 49 19.18 4.71 29.55
CA THR A 49 18.62 4.70 30.92
C THR A 49 19.72 4.55 31.98
N LEU A 50 20.76 3.80 31.71
CA LEU A 50 21.93 3.67 32.60
C LEU A 50 22.81 4.93 32.58
N GLN A 51 22.88 5.66 31.47
CA GLN A 51 23.76 6.81 31.29
C GLN A 51 23.14 8.13 31.80
N ASP A 52 21.88 8.40 31.46
CA ASP A 52 21.27 9.72 31.70
C ASP A 52 20.22 9.76 32.81
N SER A 53 19.93 8.61 33.42
CA SER A 53 18.95 8.52 34.53
C SER A 53 17.55 8.97 34.18
N GLU A 54 17.17 8.98 32.89
CA GLU A 54 15.91 9.52 32.41
C GLU A 54 14.86 8.44 32.14
N ASN A 55 13.61 8.79 32.39
CA ASN A 55 12.48 7.87 32.20
C ASN A 55 12.09 7.75 30.71
N THR A 56 11.70 6.54 30.33
CA THR A 56 11.17 6.23 28.99
C THR A 56 9.76 5.63 29.10
N LYS A 57 8.83 6.08 28.26
CA LYS A 57 7.50 5.52 28.10
C LYS A 57 7.44 4.71 26.81
N VAL A 58 6.98 3.47 26.87
CA VAL A 58 6.77 2.59 25.70
C VAL A 58 5.28 2.39 25.50
N PHE A 59 4.83 2.67 24.29
CA PHE A 59 3.45 2.46 23.87
C PHE A 59 3.36 1.44 22.74
N ARG A 60 2.32 0.61 22.80
CA ARG A 60 1.78 -0.15 21.67
C ARG A 60 0.29 0.16 21.56
N LYS A 61 -0.29 0.14 20.35
CA LYS A 61 -1.72 0.46 20.18
C LYS A 61 -2.58 -0.54 20.97
N VAL A 62 -2.32 -1.84 20.83
CA VAL A 62 -3.04 -2.90 21.52
C VAL A 62 -2.27 -3.35 22.77
N GLY A 63 -2.83 -3.09 23.95
CA GLY A 63 -2.16 -3.35 25.23
C GLY A 63 -1.96 -4.83 25.58
N ALA A 64 -2.78 -5.73 25.06
CA ALA A 64 -2.67 -7.18 25.32
C ALA A 64 -1.35 -7.78 24.79
N ALA A 65 -0.86 -7.29 23.66
CA ALA A 65 0.36 -7.79 23.02
C ALA A 65 1.68 -7.25 23.62
N LEU A 66 1.64 -6.34 24.59
CA LEU A 66 2.83 -5.71 25.17
C LEU A 66 3.74 -6.68 25.91
N LYS A 67 3.16 -7.65 26.63
CA LYS A 67 3.91 -8.54 27.51
C LYS A 67 4.72 -9.56 26.72
N ASP A 68 4.14 -10.09 25.68
CA ASP A 68 4.70 -11.19 24.90
C ASP A 68 5.58 -10.71 23.72
N SER A 69 5.69 -9.40 23.51
CA SER A 69 6.49 -8.82 22.44
C SER A 69 7.59 -7.89 22.97
N ILE A 70 7.31 -6.59 23.05
CA ILE A 70 8.34 -5.59 23.34
C ILE A 70 8.92 -5.69 24.75
N TYR A 71 8.14 -6.11 25.74
CA TYR A 71 8.66 -6.28 27.11
C TYR A 71 9.72 -7.40 27.16
N GLU A 72 9.47 -8.55 26.52
CA GLU A 72 10.46 -9.63 26.42
C GLU A 72 11.68 -9.20 25.59
N ALA A 73 11.49 -8.38 24.52
CA ALA A 73 12.62 -7.83 23.78
C ALA A 73 13.56 -6.98 24.66
N PHE A 74 13.03 -6.17 25.58
CA PHE A 74 13.85 -5.44 26.56
C PHE A 74 14.58 -6.38 27.52
N LYS A 75 13.93 -7.44 27.94
CA LYS A 75 14.53 -8.43 28.85
C LYS A 75 15.67 -9.20 28.17
N GLU A 76 15.45 -9.67 26.94
CA GLU A 76 16.51 -10.33 26.15
C GLU A 76 17.64 -9.37 25.77
N ALA A 77 17.33 -8.13 25.40
CA ALA A 77 18.33 -7.10 25.13
C ALA A 77 19.22 -6.85 26.37
N SER A 78 18.64 -6.84 27.57
CA SER A 78 19.38 -6.67 28.83
C SER A 78 20.32 -7.85 29.13
N LYS A 79 19.91 -9.07 28.81
CA LYS A 79 20.75 -10.28 28.94
C LYS A 79 21.88 -10.24 27.91
N THR A 80 21.58 -9.94 26.65
CA THR A 80 22.57 -9.83 25.58
C THR A 80 23.65 -8.79 25.91
N LEU A 81 23.26 -7.66 26.50
CA LEU A 81 24.17 -6.61 26.95
C LEU A 81 24.91 -6.92 28.26
N ASN A 82 24.59 -8.03 28.93
CA ASN A 82 25.11 -8.37 30.27
C ASN A 82 24.74 -7.35 31.36
N VAL A 83 23.60 -6.66 31.22
CA VAL A 83 23.14 -5.65 32.18
C VAL A 83 21.84 -6.03 32.91
N TYR A 84 21.35 -7.25 32.72
CA TYR A 84 20.11 -7.74 33.33
C TYR A 84 20.09 -7.53 34.86
N HIS A 85 21.20 -7.79 35.52
CA HIS A 85 21.36 -7.65 36.98
C HIS A 85 21.22 -6.19 37.48
N LEU A 86 21.36 -5.20 36.59
CA LEU A 86 21.22 -3.77 36.90
C LEU A 86 19.77 -3.29 36.86
N PHE A 87 18.85 -4.14 36.42
CA PHE A 87 17.45 -3.79 36.28
C PHE A 87 16.55 -4.70 37.12
N ASP A 88 15.43 -4.13 37.59
CA ASP A 88 14.34 -4.84 38.24
C ASP A 88 13.14 -4.91 37.29
N PHE A 89 12.81 -6.13 36.87
CA PHE A 89 11.77 -6.39 35.88
C PHE A 89 10.44 -6.67 36.59
N LYS A 90 9.52 -5.71 36.58
CA LYS A 90 8.17 -5.80 37.16
C LYS A 90 7.12 -5.82 36.07
N GLU A 91 5.92 -6.25 36.38
CA GLU A 91 4.81 -6.18 35.44
C GLU A 91 4.67 -4.74 34.88
N ARG A 92 4.74 -4.57 33.57
CA ARG A 92 4.63 -3.28 32.83
C ARG A 92 5.66 -2.20 33.21
N ARG A 93 6.75 -2.56 33.92
CA ARG A 93 7.76 -1.59 34.33
C ARG A 93 9.12 -2.26 34.54
N ILE A 94 10.14 -1.64 34.01
CA ILE A 94 11.54 -1.96 34.28
C ILE A 94 12.16 -0.79 35.03
N VAL A 95 12.84 -1.06 36.14
CA VAL A 95 13.46 -0.04 36.99
C VAL A 95 14.96 -0.27 37.02
N CYS A 96 15.73 0.76 36.68
CA CYS A 96 17.18 0.73 36.86
C CYS A 96 17.52 0.79 38.34
N LYS A 97 18.20 -0.22 38.86
CA LYS A 97 18.60 -0.29 40.28
C LYS A 97 19.66 0.72 40.66
N PHE A 98 20.45 1.17 39.68
CA PHE A 98 21.56 2.10 39.90
C PHE A 98 21.10 3.54 40.11
N ASN A 99 20.11 4.01 39.33
CA ASN A 99 19.69 5.42 39.34
C ASN A 99 18.19 5.65 39.52
N GLY A 100 17.40 4.58 39.63
CA GLY A 100 15.95 4.65 39.84
C GLY A 100 15.12 5.00 38.61
N ALA A 101 15.75 5.24 37.44
CA ALA A 101 15.04 5.55 36.20
C ALA A 101 14.14 4.39 35.75
N LYS A 102 13.06 4.73 35.09
CA LYS A 102 11.98 3.79 34.79
C LYS A 102 11.70 3.73 33.29
N ILE A 103 11.54 2.50 32.78
CA ILE A 103 10.95 2.22 31.49
C ILE A 103 9.55 1.64 31.75
N THR A 104 8.50 2.32 31.29
CA THR A 104 7.11 1.93 31.60
C THR A 104 6.34 1.61 30.32
N PHE A 105 5.54 0.56 30.35
CA PHE A 105 4.82 0.01 29.21
C PHE A 105 3.31 0.25 29.35
N SER A 106 2.65 0.67 28.26
CA SER A 106 1.19 0.88 28.25
C SER A 106 0.61 0.63 26.86
N GLY A 107 -0.57 0.02 26.81
CA GLY A 107 -1.40 0.07 25.60
C GLY A 107 -2.03 1.45 25.41
N LEU A 108 -2.26 1.86 24.18
CA LEU A 108 -2.93 3.12 23.83
C LEU A 108 -4.34 2.85 23.26
N ASP A 109 -5.10 2.06 23.95
CA ASP A 109 -6.50 1.76 23.68
C ASP A 109 -7.46 2.89 24.10
N ASN A 110 -6.98 3.83 24.94
CA ASN A 110 -7.69 5.03 25.39
C ASN A 110 -6.75 6.22 25.45
N SER A 111 -7.20 7.37 24.91
CA SER A 111 -6.45 8.64 24.91
C SER A 111 -6.12 9.19 26.32
N GLU A 112 -6.82 8.75 27.36
CA GLU A 112 -6.51 9.11 28.75
C GLU A 112 -5.11 8.62 29.18
N LYS A 113 -4.61 7.54 28.62
CA LYS A 113 -3.28 6.95 28.94
C LYS A 113 -2.11 7.80 28.43
N ILE A 114 -2.37 8.82 27.62
CA ILE A 114 -1.35 9.79 27.16
C ILE A 114 -1.10 10.87 28.21
N LYS A 115 -1.92 10.99 29.25
CA LYS A 115 -1.71 11.97 30.34
C LYS A 115 -0.43 11.65 31.12
N GLY A 116 0.29 12.69 31.58
CA GLY A 116 1.48 12.54 32.42
C GLY A 116 2.78 12.26 31.65
N LEU A 117 2.85 12.58 30.36
CA LEU A 117 4.08 12.41 29.55
C LEU A 117 5.17 13.44 29.86
N GLU A 118 4.88 14.52 30.57
CA GLU A 118 5.84 15.56 30.97
C GLU A 118 7.02 15.01 31.79
N ASN A 119 6.83 13.90 32.50
CA ASN A 119 7.86 13.27 33.33
C ASN A 119 8.83 12.37 32.55
N TYR A 120 8.57 12.16 31.27
CA TYR A 120 9.38 11.28 30.43
C TYR A 120 10.31 12.07 29.51
N LYS A 121 11.54 11.61 29.39
CA LYS A 121 12.51 12.12 28.41
C LYS A 121 12.22 11.56 27.03
N ARG A 122 11.84 10.28 26.98
CA ARG A 122 11.60 9.53 25.74
C ARG A 122 10.25 8.87 25.73
N VAL A 123 9.65 8.83 24.53
CA VAL A 123 8.49 7.99 24.24
C VAL A 123 8.86 7.08 23.08
N PHE A 124 8.65 5.79 23.23
CA PHE A 124 8.80 4.82 22.15
C PHE A 124 7.42 4.31 21.72
N LEU A 125 7.13 4.43 20.43
CA LEU A 125 5.92 3.93 19.75
C LEU A 125 6.29 2.69 18.95
N GLU A 126 5.97 1.51 19.49
CA GLU A 126 6.19 0.24 18.83
C GLU A 126 5.01 -0.09 17.92
N GLU A 127 5.27 -0.66 16.74
CA GLU A 127 4.29 -0.88 15.66
C GLU A 127 3.55 0.44 15.36
N PHE A 128 4.34 1.46 15.00
CA PHE A 128 3.83 2.83 14.81
C PHE A 128 2.74 2.91 13.72
N SER A 129 2.73 1.98 12.79
CA SER A 129 1.67 1.82 11.79
C SER A 129 0.28 1.55 12.38
N ASP A 130 0.20 0.98 13.58
CA ASP A 130 -1.09 0.70 14.22
C ASP A 130 -1.73 1.96 14.85
N PHE A 131 -0.94 3.03 15.03
CA PHE A 131 -1.43 4.27 15.64
C PHE A 131 -2.16 5.14 14.63
N GLU A 132 -3.20 5.81 15.10
CA GLU A 132 -3.89 6.82 14.31
C GLU A 132 -3.09 8.15 14.31
N HIS A 133 -3.23 8.93 13.24
CA HIS A 133 -2.61 10.25 13.18
C HIS A 133 -3.03 11.16 14.35
N GLY A 134 -4.27 10.98 14.84
CA GLY A 134 -4.79 11.69 16.04
C GLY A 134 -4.01 11.36 17.31
N ASP A 135 -3.67 10.08 17.52
CA ASP A 135 -2.86 9.64 18.66
C ASP A 135 -1.48 10.30 18.66
N PHE A 136 -0.83 10.25 17.49
CA PHE A 136 0.50 10.85 17.32
C PHE A 136 0.49 12.37 17.58
N LYS A 137 -0.51 13.10 17.07
CA LYS A 137 -0.69 14.53 17.35
C LYS A 137 -0.83 14.81 18.85
N GLN A 138 -1.56 13.97 19.58
CA GLN A 138 -1.73 14.12 21.01
C GLN A 138 -0.45 13.83 21.78
N ILE A 139 0.28 12.74 21.46
CA ILE A 139 1.57 12.39 22.07
C ILE A 139 2.56 13.54 21.89
N ARG A 140 2.70 14.06 20.66
CA ARG A 140 3.58 15.21 20.36
C ARG A 140 3.30 16.44 21.24
N LYS A 141 2.01 16.77 21.44
CA LYS A 141 1.59 17.93 22.24
C LYS A 141 1.80 17.74 23.74
N ARG A 142 1.70 16.50 24.23
CA ARG A 142 1.77 16.18 25.66
C ARG A 142 3.18 15.85 26.14
N LEU A 143 4.07 15.43 25.26
CA LEU A 143 5.49 15.27 25.58
C LEU A 143 6.18 16.64 25.57
N ARG A 144 6.17 17.30 26.74
CA ARG A 144 6.68 18.66 26.96
C ARG A 144 7.20 18.82 28.38
N GLY A 145 7.93 19.92 28.66
CA GLY A 145 8.37 20.28 30.00
C GLY A 145 9.81 19.89 30.32
N LYS A 146 10.50 19.13 29.46
CA LYS A 146 11.92 18.83 29.56
C LYS A 146 12.65 19.22 28.27
N HIS A 147 13.91 19.60 28.39
CA HIS A 147 14.76 19.91 27.25
C HIS A 147 15.09 18.62 26.47
N GLY A 148 15.06 18.68 25.14
CA GLY A 148 15.45 17.58 24.25
C GLY A 148 14.62 16.30 24.43
N GLN A 149 13.31 16.39 24.65
CA GLN A 149 12.41 15.24 24.70
C GLN A 149 12.24 14.62 23.31
N GLN A 150 12.28 13.29 23.21
CA GLN A 150 12.32 12.56 21.96
C GLN A 150 11.19 11.55 21.83
N ILE A 151 10.73 11.36 20.59
CA ILE A 151 9.77 10.32 20.19
C ILE A 151 10.49 9.37 19.24
N ILE A 152 10.56 8.10 19.62
CA ILE A 152 11.14 7.01 18.84
C ILE A 152 9.97 6.23 18.26
N CYS A 153 10.01 5.91 16.97
CA CYS A 153 8.99 5.10 16.30
C CYS A 153 9.64 3.91 15.62
N SER A 154 8.97 2.75 15.64
CA SER A 154 9.35 1.60 14.80
C SER A 154 8.14 1.02 14.11
N PHE A 155 8.27 0.69 12.83
CA PHE A 155 7.20 0.06 12.05
C PHE A 155 7.71 -0.58 10.75
N ASN A 156 6.88 -1.42 10.16
CA ASN A 156 7.06 -1.92 8.80
C ASN A 156 6.19 -1.06 7.86
N PRO A 157 6.75 -0.46 6.80
CA PRO A 157 5.99 0.31 5.82
C PRO A 157 5.26 -0.66 4.88
N ILE A 158 3.95 -0.81 5.05
CA ILE A 158 3.17 -1.77 4.27
C ILE A 158 2.37 -1.05 3.18
N LYS A 159 1.55 -0.07 3.57
CA LYS A 159 0.62 0.60 2.64
C LYS A 159 1.15 1.96 2.19
N ILE A 160 1.27 2.17 0.88
CA ILE A 160 1.71 3.47 0.30
C ILE A 160 0.77 4.62 0.61
N THR A 161 -0.51 4.35 0.90
CA THR A 161 -1.51 5.37 1.27
C THR A 161 -1.61 5.62 2.77
N HIS A 162 -0.78 4.93 3.57
CA HIS A 162 -0.81 5.08 5.02
C HIS A 162 -0.51 6.52 5.46
N TRP A 163 -1.19 7.00 6.53
CA TRP A 163 -1.03 8.36 7.02
C TRP A 163 0.42 8.73 7.36
N ILE A 164 1.24 7.77 7.82
CA ILE A 164 2.67 7.98 8.09
C ILE A 164 3.38 8.41 6.81
N LYS A 165 3.13 7.72 5.68
CA LYS A 165 3.68 8.06 4.37
C LYS A 165 3.28 9.49 3.99
N LYS A 166 1.97 9.77 3.97
CA LYS A 166 1.40 11.07 3.55
C LYS A 166 1.82 12.23 4.45
N GLU A 167 1.77 12.03 5.78
CA GLU A 167 1.90 13.12 6.77
C GLU A 167 3.31 13.32 7.30
N ILE A 168 4.20 12.34 7.12
CA ILE A 168 5.60 12.43 7.57
C ILE A 168 6.54 12.37 6.37
N PHE A 169 6.46 11.31 5.55
CA PHE A 169 7.43 11.10 4.47
C PHE A 169 7.24 12.05 3.28
N ASP A 170 5.99 12.29 2.85
CA ASP A 170 5.70 13.06 1.64
C ASP A 170 5.57 14.57 1.89
N LYS A 171 5.29 14.99 3.14
CA LYS A 171 5.18 16.41 3.50
C LYS A 171 6.51 17.10 3.72
N ASP A 172 7.54 16.35 4.08
CA ASP A 172 8.87 16.89 4.35
C ASP A 172 9.81 16.62 3.18
N LYS A 173 10.79 17.49 3.02
CA LYS A 173 11.94 17.24 2.16
C LYS A 173 13.02 16.56 2.98
N TRP A 174 13.70 15.60 2.37
CA TRP A 174 14.68 14.74 3.00
C TRP A 174 16.00 14.80 2.25
N HIS A 175 17.11 14.80 2.99
CA HIS A 175 18.44 14.63 2.43
C HIS A 175 19.17 13.48 3.12
N ASP A 176 20.03 12.82 2.39
CA ASP A 176 20.87 11.75 2.93
C ASP A 176 21.93 12.33 3.86
N ILE A 177 22.18 11.64 4.97
CA ILE A 177 23.19 12.03 5.95
C ILE A 177 24.22 10.90 6.12
N PRO A 178 25.48 11.24 6.52
CA PRO A 178 26.53 10.26 6.67
C PRO A 178 26.21 9.18 7.70
N MET A 179 26.45 7.92 7.36
CA MET A 179 26.28 6.76 8.25
C MET A 179 27.38 6.62 9.31
N GLU A 180 28.29 7.58 9.38
CA GLU A 180 29.36 7.60 10.36
C GLU A 180 28.84 7.77 11.79
N VAL A 181 29.35 6.94 12.69
CA VAL A 181 29.02 6.99 14.11
C VAL A 181 30.29 7.09 14.94
N THR A 182 30.30 8.05 15.85
CA THR A 182 31.33 8.19 16.88
C THR A 182 30.67 8.04 18.25
N LEU A 183 31.12 7.08 19.05
CA LEU A 183 30.63 6.84 20.40
C LEU A 183 31.78 6.87 21.39
N GLY A 184 31.67 7.64 22.45
CA GLY A 184 32.72 7.78 23.47
C GLY A 184 34.07 8.24 22.89
N GLY A 185 34.06 9.10 21.86
CA GLY A 185 35.25 9.61 21.19
C GLY A 185 35.91 8.62 20.20
N LYS A 186 35.33 7.42 19.99
CA LYS A 186 35.86 6.43 19.03
C LYS A 186 34.93 6.34 17.82
N ARG A 187 35.51 6.44 16.62
CA ARG A 187 34.79 6.16 15.36
C ARG A 187 34.52 4.65 15.29
N ILE A 188 33.26 4.30 15.07
CA ILE A 188 32.85 2.92 14.83
C ILE A 188 33.16 2.57 13.36
N PRO A 189 33.69 1.38 13.06
CA PRO A 189 33.88 0.92 11.69
C PRO A 189 32.61 1.05 10.85
N GLU A 190 32.75 1.50 9.61
CA GLU A 190 31.61 1.80 8.72
C GLU A 190 30.76 0.55 8.41
N GLU A 191 31.42 -0.59 8.23
CA GLU A 191 30.76 -1.88 8.02
C GLU A 191 29.81 -2.29 9.15
N LEU A 192 30.04 -1.78 10.38
CA LEU A 192 29.17 -2.04 11.52
C LEU A 192 28.02 -1.03 11.65
N THR A 193 28.05 0.07 10.90
CA THR A 193 27.05 1.15 10.97
C THR A 193 26.20 1.27 9.72
N THR A 194 26.49 0.50 8.67
CA THR A 194 25.77 0.56 7.40
C THR A 194 24.34 0.08 7.57
N VAL A 195 23.38 0.95 7.25
CA VAL A 195 21.94 0.68 7.11
C VAL A 195 21.52 0.91 5.67
N LYS A 196 20.30 0.54 5.28
CA LYS A 196 19.82 0.71 3.91
C LYS A 196 19.75 2.18 3.49
N SER A 197 19.22 3.04 4.37
CA SER A 197 19.08 4.48 4.12
C SER A 197 19.07 5.24 5.44
N LEU A 198 19.72 6.40 5.45
CA LEU A 198 19.77 7.29 6.58
C LEU A 198 19.54 8.72 6.12
N ARG A 199 18.42 9.32 6.52
CA ARG A 199 18.00 10.64 6.04
C ARG A 199 17.55 11.54 7.18
N MET A 200 17.69 12.85 6.97
CA MET A 200 17.17 13.88 7.87
C MET A 200 16.27 14.85 7.11
N ASN A 201 15.26 15.38 7.77
CA ASN A 201 14.40 16.41 7.17
C ASN A 201 15.15 17.75 7.05
N GLU A 202 14.81 18.51 6.00
CA GLU A 202 15.37 19.85 5.80
C GLU A 202 14.87 20.84 6.84
N PRO A 203 15.65 21.91 7.13
CA PRO A 203 15.21 23.01 7.96
C PRO A 203 13.92 23.65 7.43
N LYS A 204 13.09 24.16 8.34
CA LYS A 204 11.81 24.82 8.01
C LYS A 204 11.77 26.25 8.52
N GLN A 205 11.14 27.11 7.73
CA GLN A 205 10.82 28.46 8.16
C GLN A 205 9.55 28.45 9.03
N ILE A 206 9.68 28.90 10.27
CA ILE A 206 8.56 28.99 11.22
C ILE A 206 8.46 30.40 11.80
N MET A 207 7.23 30.82 12.10
CA MET A 207 7.03 32.08 12.77
C MET A 207 7.26 31.97 14.29
N ASN A 208 8.16 32.75 14.84
CA ASN A 208 8.29 32.89 16.29
C ASN A 208 7.05 33.61 16.84
N VAL A 209 6.31 32.95 17.71
CA VAL A 209 5.03 33.47 18.23
C VAL A 209 5.21 34.77 19.04
N ARG A 210 6.37 34.98 19.69
CA ARG A 210 6.66 36.15 20.49
C ARG A 210 7.15 37.33 19.66
N THR A 211 8.19 37.10 18.81
CA THR A 211 8.81 38.20 18.05
C THR A 211 8.09 38.46 16.74
N LYS A 212 7.22 37.54 16.26
CA LYS A 212 6.56 37.57 14.95
C LYS A 212 7.53 37.50 13.76
N GLU A 213 8.78 37.20 14.02
CA GLU A 213 9.81 37.01 12.99
C GLU A 213 9.76 35.59 12.45
N ILE A 214 10.12 35.43 11.16
CA ILE A 214 10.35 34.14 10.56
C ILE A 214 11.75 33.69 10.96
N VAL A 215 11.83 32.54 11.62
CA VAL A 215 13.10 31.94 12.04
C VAL A 215 13.25 30.56 11.39
N GLU A 216 14.48 30.20 11.09
CA GLU A 216 14.80 28.87 10.63
C GLU A 216 14.78 27.87 11.79
N HIS A 217 13.95 26.85 11.70
CA HIS A 217 13.95 25.72 12.61
C HIS A 217 14.76 24.59 11.94
N PRO A 218 15.85 24.12 12.55
CA PRO A 218 16.67 23.06 11.98
C PRO A 218 15.87 21.75 11.81
N GLY A 219 16.34 20.86 10.97
CA GLY A 219 15.80 19.50 10.87
C GLY A 219 15.83 18.82 12.23
N ASP A 220 14.71 18.24 12.61
CA ASP A 220 14.50 17.62 13.93
C ASP A 220 14.09 16.14 13.86
N THR A 221 14.07 15.58 12.66
CA THR A 221 13.58 14.23 12.38
C THR A 221 14.60 13.44 11.59
N VAL A 222 15.00 12.28 12.11
CA VAL A 222 15.86 11.32 11.40
C VAL A 222 15.09 10.06 11.03
N LEU A 223 15.26 9.60 9.79
CA LEU A 223 14.74 8.35 9.25
C LEU A 223 15.87 7.33 9.12
N ILE A 224 15.71 6.18 9.73
CA ILE A 224 16.64 5.04 9.65
C ILE A 224 15.89 3.89 8.98
N GLN A 225 16.28 3.54 7.75
CA GLN A 225 15.73 2.37 7.04
C GLN A 225 16.68 1.20 7.18
N SER A 226 16.15 0.06 7.64
CA SER A 226 16.92 -1.18 7.77
C SER A 226 16.20 -2.37 7.16
N THR A 227 16.97 -3.38 6.77
CA THR A 227 16.50 -4.64 6.21
C THR A 227 17.02 -5.80 7.05
N TYR A 228 16.59 -7.04 6.74
CA TYR A 228 17.18 -8.23 7.37
C TYR A 228 18.69 -8.31 7.17
N LEU A 229 19.25 -7.73 6.10
CA LEU A 229 20.68 -7.65 5.82
C LEU A 229 21.45 -6.76 6.83
N ASN A 230 20.76 -5.94 7.60
CA ASN A 230 21.34 -5.13 8.68
C ASN A 230 21.21 -5.81 10.07
N ASN A 231 20.72 -7.05 10.10
CA ASN A 231 20.63 -7.84 11.33
C ASN A 231 21.73 -8.90 11.38
N PHE A 232 22.72 -8.66 12.19
CA PHE A 232 23.87 -9.58 12.32
C PHE A 232 23.51 -10.93 12.95
N TRP A 233 22.31 -11.09 13.50
CA TRP A 233 21.75 -12.38 13.94
C TRP A 233 20.91 -13.08 12.86
N VAL A 234 20.91 -12.54 11.63
CA VAL A 234 20.36 -13.19 10.43
C VAL A 234 21.44 -13.44 9.40
N VAL A 235 22.35 -12.46 9.21
CA VAL A 235 23.37 -12.56 8.14
C VAL A 235 24.82 -12.68 8.66
N GLY A 236 25.02 -12.70 9.97
CA GLY A 236 26.35 -12.62 10.59
C GLY A 236 26.93 -11.21 10.57
N SER A 237 27.95 -10.95 11.40
CA SER A 237 28.69 -9.68 11.33
C SER A 237 29.61 -9.66 10.10
N PRO A 238 29.94 -8.48 9.56
CA PRO A 238 30.79 -8.36 8.37
C PRO A 238 32.17 -8.99 8.53
N ASP A 239 32.73 -8.96 9.76
CA ASP A 239 34.03 -9.56 10.10
C ASP A 239 33.92 -11.04 10.53
N GLY A 240 32.71 -11.61 10.54
CA GLY A 240 32.47 -13.00 10.96
C GLY A 240 32.74 -13.30 12.44
N THR A 241 32.99 -12.29 13.29
CA THR A 241 33.40 -12.50 14.67
C THR A 241 32.25 -12.59 15.66
N TYR A 242 31.03 -12.22 15.26
CA TYR A 242 29.82 -12.31 16.07
C TYR A 242 28.56 -12.34 15.22
N GLY A 243 27.40 -12.52 15.87
CA GLY A 243 26.15 -12.74 15.19
C GLY A 243 25.94 -14.20 14.80
N TYR A 244 25.01 -14.45 13.95
CA TYR A 244 24.64 -15.78 13.48
C TYR A 244 24.11 -15.69 12.04
N TYR A 245 24.55 -16.59 11.17
CA TYR A 245 23.98 -16.71 9.83
C TYR A 245 22.85 -17.73 9.87
N ASP A 246 21.63 -17.25 9.71
CA ASP A 246 20.42 -18.06 9.68
C ASP A 246 20.08 -18.45 8.23
N GLU A 247 20.61 -19.61 7.82
CA GLU A 247 20.42 -20.12 6.45
C GLU A 247 18.93 -20.25 6.10
N GLN A 248 18.09 -20.68 7.04
CA GLN A 248 16.68 -20.88 6.78
C GLN A 248 15.97 -19.54 6.57
N CYS A 249 16.21 -18.57 7.42
CA CYS A 249 15.63 -17.24 7.29
C CYS A 249 16.06 -16.55 5.98
N VAL A 250 17.34 -16.65 5.63
CA VAL A 250 17.87 -16.08 4.36
C VAL A 250 17.26 -16.80 3.16
N ALA A 251 17.19 -18.15 3.20
CA ALA A 251 16.59 -18.92 2.11
C ALA A 251 15.10 -18.59 1.90
N ASP A 252 14.35 -18.35 2.98
CA ASP A 252 12.94 -17.96 2.88
C ASP A 252 12.81 -16.57 2.22
N PHE A 253 13.65 -15.59 2.58
CA PHE A 253 13.67 -14.30 1.90
C PHE A 253 14.07 -14.39 0.43
N GLU A 254 15.06 -15.23 0.09
CA GLU A 254 15.47 -15.44 -1.31
C GLU A 254 14.37 -16.13 -2.14
N LYS A 255 13.63 -17.05 -1.52
CA LYS A 255 12.45 -17.66 -2.14
C LYS A 255 11.36 -16.63 -2.44
N ASP A 256 11.08 -15.73 -1.48
CA ASP A 256 10.14 -14.63 -1.68
C ASP A 256 10.62 -13.69 -2.78
N ARG A 257 11.91 -13.35 -2.82
CA ARG A 257 12.50 -12.51 -3.86
C ARG A 257 12.26 -13.05 -5.28
N ILE A 258 12.26 -14.38 -5.45
CA ILE A 258 12.07 -15.05 -6.74
C ILE A 258 10.57 -15.19 -7.05
N ASN A 259 9.76 -15.62 -6.09
CA ASN A 259 8.38 -16.03 -6.31
C ASN A 259 7.37 -14.91 -6.11
N ASP A 260 7.66 -13.95 -5.23
CA ASP A 260 6.81 -12.80 -4.90
C ASP A 260 7.66 -11.55 -4.60
N PRO A 261 8.22 -10.92 -5.65
CA PRO A 261 9.07 -9.73 -5.49
C PRO A 261 8.38 -8.57 -4.76
N ASP A 262 7.07 -8.39 -4.93
CA ASP A 262 6.32 -7.32 -4.25
C ASP A 262 6.28 -7.57 -2.74
N TYR A 263 6.02 -8.79 -2.32
CA TYR A 263 6.08 -9.21 -0.92
C TYR A 263 7.49 -9.05 -0.34
N TYR A 264 8.51 -9.49 -1.08
CA TYR A 264 9.91 -9.34 -0.69
C TYR A 264 10.30 -7.87 -0.48
N ASN A 265 9.92 -6.98 -1.41
CA ASN A 265 10.22 -5.56 -1.30
C ASN A 265 9.61 -4.93 -0.03
N VAL A 266 8.38 -5.29 0.31
CA VAL A 266 7.70 -4.79 1.50
C VAL A 266 8.25 -5.43 2.77
N TYR A 267 8.26 -6.77 2.86
CA TYR A 267 8.55 -7.46 4.11
C TYR A 267 10.04 -7.67 4.39
N ALA A 268 10.85 -7.88 3.36
CA ALA A 268 12.29 -8.05 3.55
C ALA A 268 13.05 -6.73 3.49
N LEU A 269 12.75 -5.89 2.48
CA LEU A 269 13.48 -4.65 2.25
C LEU A 269 12.84 -3.42 2.91
N GLY A 270 11.62 -3.53 3.43
CA GLY A 270 10.93 -2.44 4.10
C GLY A 270 10.60 -1.27 3.17
N GLU A 271 10.21 -1.59 1.94
CA GLU A 271 9.68 -0.60 1.02
C GLU A 271 8.19 -0.36 1.26
N TRP A 272 7.73 0.82 0.86
CA TRP A 272 6.30 1.09 0.80
C TRP A 272 5.69 0.35 -0.40
N GLY A 273 4.64 -0.44 -0.16
CA GLY A 273 4.03 -1.25 -1.21
C GLY A 273 2.60 -1.65 -0.91
N VAL A 274 2.14 -2.65 -1.64
CA VAL A 274 0.84 -3.30 -1.46
C VAL A 274 1.06 -4.81 -1.46
N ILE A 275 0.46 -5.50 -0.50
CA ILE A 275 0.56 -6.96 -0.39
C ILE A 275 -0.58 -7.60 -1.15
N ARG A 276 -0.26 -8.59 -1.98
CA ARG A 276 -1.22 -9.38 -2.73
C ARG A 276 -1.62 -10.65 -1.98
N THR A 277 -2.89 -11.02 -2.10
CA THR A 277 -3.47 -12.21 -1.45
C THR A 277 -3.80 -13.32 -2.45
N GLY A 278 -3.71 -13.04 -3.76
CA GLY A 278 -4.06 -13.96 -4.84
C GLY A 278 -5.54 -13.97 -5.23
N SER A 279 -6.36 -13.15 -4.59
CA SER A 279 -7.79 -12.99 -4.90
C SER A 279 -8.14 -11.61 -5.47
N GLU A 280 -7.15 -10.89 -5.99
CA GLU A 280 -7.30 -9.55 -6.51
C GLU A 280 -8.21 -9.53 -7.76
N PHE A 281 -9.03 -8.49 -7.87
CA PHE A 281 -9.89 -8.28 -9.02
C PHE A 281 -9.09 -8.03 -10.30
N PHE A 282 -8.02 -7.23 -10.22
CA PHE A 282 -7.03 -7.06 -11.28
C PHE A 282 -5.79 -7.94 -11.03
N GLY A 283 -5.98 -9.27 -11.00
CA GLY A 283 -4.92 -10.23 -10.68
C GLY A 283 -3.73 -10.20 -11.63
N SER A 284 -3.93 -9.77 -12.88
CA SER A 284 -2.88 -9.66 -13.90
C SER A 284 -2.14 -8.32 -13.88
N PHE A 285 -2.57 -7.34 -13.07
CA PHE A 285 -1.85 -6.08 -12.91
C PHE A 285 -0.53 -6.30 -12.19
N LYS A 286 0.59 -5.88 -12.79
CA LYS A 286 1.94 -5.93 -12.19
C LYS A 286 2.52 -4.52 -12.20
N ARG A 287 2.78 -3.95 -11.02
CA ARG A 287 3.26 -2.57 -10.92
C ARG A 287 4.49 -2.31 -11.80
N GLY A 288 5.52 -3.13 -11.72
CA GLY A 288 6.74 -2.97 -12.51
C GLY A 288 6.56 -3.07 -14.04
N GLN A 289 5.39 -3.51 -14.52
CA GLN A 289 5.09 -3.73 -15.94
C GLN A 289 4.01 -2.78 -16.46
N HIS A 290 3.03 -2.44 -15.62
CA HIS A 290 1.85 -1.66 -16.01
C HIS A 290 1.80 -0.29 -15.32
N SER A 291 2.86 0.12 -14.62
CA SER A 291 3.05 1.49 -14.15
C SER A 291 4.42 2.01 -14.54
N GLY A 292 4.55 3.33 -14.56
CA GLY A 292 5.77 4.02 -14.92
C GLY A 292 5.54 5.52 -15.02
N GLU A 293 6.55 6.27 -15.40
CA GLU A 293 6.43 7.71 -15.63
C GLU A 293 5.58 7.96 -16.88
N ARG A 294 4.41 8.55 -16.73
CA ARG A 294 3.44 8.87 -17.78
C ARG A 294 2.85 10.28 -17.55
N PRO A 295 3.64 11.33 -17.77
CA PRO A 295 3.17 12.69 -17.55
C PRO A 295 2.07 13.09 -18.53
N TYR A 296 1.35 14.15 -18.19
CA TYR A 296 0.41 14.80 -19.09
C TYR A 296 1.06 15.21 -20.41
N ASN A 297 0.44 14.84 -21.54
CA ASN A 297 0.85 15.23 -22.87
C ASN A 297 -0.07 16.35 -23.41
N PRO A 298 0.44 17.59 -23.65
CA PRO A 298 -0.39 18.70 -24.13
C PRO A 298 -1.01 18.48 -25.52
N SER A 299 -0.52 17.53 -26.30
CA SER A 299 -1.00 17.27 -27.67
C SER A 299 -2.20 16.31 -27.72
N LEU A 300 -2.66 15.78 -26.58
CA LEU A 300 -3.74 14.82 -26.52
C LEU A 300 -4.86 15.33 -25.61
N PRO A 301 -6.13 15.01 -25.96
CA PRO A 301 -7.26 15.39 -25.12
C PRO A 301 -7.23 14.68 -23.78
N VAL A 302 -7.87 15.30 -22.78
CA VAL A 302 -8.06 14.72 -21.45
C VAL A 302 -9.43 14.07 -21.36
N HIS A 303 -9.42 12.84 -20.84
CA HIS A 303 -10.58 12.07 -20.46
C HIS A 303 -10.67 12.01 -18.94
N LEU A 304 -11.79 12.41 -18.36
CA LEU A 304 -12.09 12.21 -16.94
C LEU A 304 -12.99 10.99 -16.78
N SER A 305 -12.71 10.17 -15.80
CA SER A 305 -13.67 9.14 -15.37
C SER A 305 -14.02 9.36 -13.90
N VAL A 306 -15.33 9.38 -13.59
CA VAL A 306 -15.83 9.78 -12.28
C VAL A 306 -16.69 8.71 -11.63
N ASP A 307 -16.54 8.57 -10.31
CA ASP A 307 -17.45 7.83 -9.44
C ASP A 307 -17.92 8.75 -8.32
N ASN A 308 -19.25 8.85 -8.14
CA ASN A 308 -19.88 9.83 -7.26
C ASN A 308 -20.00 9.39 -5.78
N ASN A 309 -19.34 8.32 -5.38
CA ASN A 309 -19.29 7.88 -3.99
C ASN A 309 -18.73 8.98 -3.08
N VAL A 310 -19.54 9.41 -2.10
CA VAL A 310 -19.19 10.52 -1.21
C VAL A 310 -18.18 10.11 -0.14
N LEU A 311 -18.14 8.83 0.19
CA LEU A 311 -17.26 8.28 1.23
C LEU A 311 -16.44 7.09 0.68
N PRO A 312 -15.14 7.10 0.90
CA PRO A 312 -14.35 8.08 1.65
C PRO A 312 -14.12 9.40 0.91
N PHE A 313 -14.29 9.41 -0.43
CA PHE A 313 -14.09 10.56 -1.32
C PHE A 313 -14.85 10.36 -2.64
N ILE A 314 -15.07 11.45 -3.36
CA ILE A 314 -15.45 11.39 -4.78
C ILE A 314 -14.20 11.10 -5.59
N SER A 315 -14.26 10.05 -6.43
CA SER A 315 -13.12 9.57 -7.22
C SER A 315 -13.15 10.15 -8.62
N ILE A 316 -12.07 10.75 -9.05
CA ILE A 316 -11.88 11.30 -10.40
C ILE A 316 -10.51 10.91 -10.89
N SER A 317 -10.45 10.11 -11.97
CA SER A 317 -9.22 9.73 -12.63
C SER A 317 -9.06 10.45 -13.96
N TYR A 318 -7.83 10.83 -14.30
CA TYR A 318 -7.50 11.63 -15.49
C TYR A 318 -6.67 10.78 -16.44
N TRP A 319 -7.14 10.68 -17.67
CA TRP A 319 -6.62 9.77 -18.68
C TRP A 319 -6.31 10.47 -19.98
N GLN A 320 -5.36 9.92 -20.69
CA GLN A 320 -5.11 10.23 -22.09
C GLN A 320 -5.03 8.96 -22.92
N VAL A 321 -5.34 9.05 -24.19
CA VAL A 321 -5.28 7.94 -25.12
C VAL A 321 -4.61 8.38 -26.42
N ASP A 322 -3.71 7.51 -26.92
CA ASP A 322 -3.06 7.67 -28.23
C ASP A 322 -3.49 6.50 -29.14
N PHE A 323 -4.09 6.83 -30.26
CA PHE A 323 -4.58 5.89 -31.27
C PHE A 323 -3.60 5.72 -32.46
N THR A 324 -2.41 6.31 -32.45
CA THR A 324 -1.51 6.35 -33.61
C THR A 324 -0.93 4.98 -33.98
N THR A 325 -0.60 4.15 -32.98
CA THR A 325 0.01 2.82 -33.19
C THR A 325 -0.71 1.70 -32.44
N GLY A 326 -2.03 1.81 -32.31
CA GLY A 326 -2.87 0.98 -31.46
C GLY A 326 -3.61 1.84 -30.46
N ILE A 327 -4.11 1.24 -29.38
CA ILE A 327 -4.81 1.94 -28.31
C ILE A 327 -3.87 1.99 -27.10
N LYS A 328 -3.20 3.13 -26.88
CA LYS A 328 -2.35 3.33 -25.70
C LYS A 328 -3.05 4.26 -24.74
N ILE A 329 -3.44 3.74 -23.59
CA ILE A 329 -4.20 4.44 -22.55
C ILE A 329 -3.30 4.61 -21.34
N TRP A 330 -3.26 5.81 -20.76
CA TRP A 330 -2.58 5.99 -19.48
C TRP A 330 -3.32 6.95 -18.57
N GLN A 331 -3.28 6.60 -17.28
CA GLN A 331 -3.70 7.50 -16.20
C GLN A 331 -2.51 8.37 -15.81
N PHE A 332 -2.67 9.69 -15.83
CA PHE A 332 -1.60 10.62 -15.49
C PHE A 332 -1.86 11.44 -14.22
N HIS A 333 -3.09 11.39 -13.70
CA HIS A 333 -3.44 12.07 -12.46
C HIS A 333 -4.71 11.47 -11.81
N GLU A 334 -4.89 11.75 -10.52
CA GLU A 334 -6.07 11.35 -9.75
C GLU A 334 -6.50 12.47 -8.80
N THR A 335 -7.80 12.62 -8.57
CA THR A 335 -8.37 13.49 -7.54
C THR A 335 -9.33 12.69 -6.66
N CYS A 336 -8.95 12.53 -5.40
CA CYS A 336 -9.80 11.95 -4.36
C CYS A 336 -10.35 13.09 -3.50
N ALA A 337 -11.57 13.52 -3.80
CA ALA A 337 -12.18 14.67 -3.13
C ALA A 337 -12.78 14.27 -1.77
N GLU A 338 -11.97 14.35 -0.72
CA GLU A 338 -12.38 14.09 0.67
C GLU A 338 -13.17 15.26 1.26
N SER A 339 -13.89 15.01 2.38
CA SER A 339 -14.57 16.08 3.14
C SER A 339 -13.56 17.18 3.57
N PRO A 340 -13.91 18.46 3.44
CA PRO A 340 -15.21 19.05 3.08
C PRO A 340 -15.41 19.27 1.57
N ASN A 341 -14.62 18.67 0.68
CA ASN A 341 -14.68 18.89 -0.76
C ASN A 341 -15.46 17.79 -1.52
N ASN A 342 -16.01 16.81 -0.82
CA ASN A 342 -16.77 15.69 -1.35
C ASN A 342 -18.22 16.04 -1.71
N THR A 343 -18.42 17.17 -2.35
CA THR A 343 -19.70 17.57 -2.96
C THR A 343 -19.48 17.85 -4.44
N VAL A 344 -20.48 17.65 -5.29
CA VAL A 344 -20.34 17.77 -6.74
C VAL A 344 -19.69 19.09 -7.17
N ARG A 345 -20.17 20.25 -6.67
CA ARG A 345 -19.65 21.57 -7.06
C ARG A 345 -18.22 21.79 -6.57
N LYS A 346 -17.85 21.29 -5.38
CA LYS A 346 -16.50 21.46 -4.85
C LYS A 346 -15.50 20.53 -5.52
N SER A 347 -15.86 19.27 -5.76
CA SER A 347 -15.00 18.33 -6.48
C SER A 347 -14.76 18.79 -7.93
N SER A 348 -15.80 19.29 -8.62
CA SER A 348 -15.64 19.89 -9.96
C SER A 348 -14.67 21.09 -9.96
N LYS A 349 -14.72 21.95 -8.92
CA LYS A 349 -13.76 23.05 -8.79
C LYS A 349 -12.32 22.60 -8.52
N LEU A 350 -12.12 21.47 -7.83
CA LEU A 350 -10.79 20.87 -7.71
C LEU A 350 -10.27 20.40 -9.06
N VAL A 351 -11.11 19.76 -9.86
CA VAL A 351 -10.81 19.37 -11.25
C VAL A 351 -10.42 20.58 -12.07
N ALA A 352 -11.25 21.63 -12.07
CA ALA A 352 -10.99 22.86 -12.82
C ALA A 352 -9.65 23.51 -12.39
N LYS A 353 -9.39 23.55 -11.09
CA LYS A 353 -8.13 24.08 -10.55
C LYS A 353 -6.91 23.32 -11.06
N TYR A 354 -6.98 21.99 -11.08
CA TYR A 354 -5.89 21.16 -11.58
C TYR A 354 -5.69 21.36 -13.09
N LEU A 355 -6.76 21.26 -13.90
CA LEU A 355 -6.67 21.45 -15.34
C LEU A 355 -6.11 22.83 -15.72
N LYS A 356 -6.50 23.89 -15.01
CA LYS A 356 -5.92 25.24 -15.17
C LYS A 356 -4.42 25.27 -14.81
N SER A 357 -4.00 24.50 -13.79
CA SER A 357 -2.58 24.46 -13.40
C SER A 357 -1.67 23.82 -14.45
N ILE A 358 -2.18 22.86 -15.21
CA ILE A 358 -1.49 22.24 -16.35
C ILE A 358 -1.76 22.97 -17.69
N ARG A 359 -2.47 24.11 -17.66
CA ARG A 359 -2.86 24.94 -18.81
C ARG A 359 -3.66 24.18 -19.87
N TYR A 360 -4.51 23.25 -19.44
CA TYR A 360 -5.40 22.53 -20.35
C TYR A 360 -6.46 23.48 -20.91
N CYS A 361 -6.64 23.47 -22.24
CA CYS A 361 -7.60 24.35 -22.95
C CYS A 361 -8.40 23.63 -24.05
N ASP A 362 -8.17 22.34 -24.25
CA ASP A 362 -8.86 21.54 -25.25
C ASP A 362 -10.21 21.00 -24.74
N LYS A 363 -10.92 20.29 -25.60
CA LYS A 363 -12.17 19.63 -25.27
C LYS A 363 -11.97 18.52 -24.26
N LEU A 364 -12.75 18.56 -23.19
CA LEU A 364 -12.72 17.59 -22.09
C LEU A 364 -13.78 16.51 -22.27
N PHE A 365 -13.40 15.25 -22.23
CA PHE A 365 -14.33 14.11 -22.30
C PHE A 365 -14.60 13.59 -20.90
N VAL A 366 -15.89 13.41 -20.55
CA VAL A 366 -16.30 12.93 -19.21
C VAL A 366 -16.99 11.57 -19.32
N HIS A 367 -16.42 10.57 -18.64
CA HIS A 367 -16.89 9.21 -18.47
C HIS A 367 -17.29 8.98 -17.01
N GLY A 368 -18.01 7.91 -16.72
CA GLY A 368 -18.31 7.56 -15.32
C GLY A 368 -19.51 6.65 -15.16
N ASP A 369 -19.99 6.57 -13.93
CA ASP A 369 -21.13 5.75 -13.55
C ASP A 369 -22.43 6.27 -14.19
N ALA A 370 -23.15 5.40 -14.88
CA ALA A 370 -24.45 5.71 -15.47
C ALA A 370 -25.48 6.19 -14.42
N SER A 371 -25.35 5.76 -13.17
CA SER A 371 -26.25 6.19 -12.09
C SER A 371 -26.13 7.69 -11.77
N THR A 372 -25.02 8.33 -12.15
CA THR A 372 -24.81 9.78 -11.98
C THR A 372 -25.78 10.63 -12.80
N LYS A 373 -26.41 10.03 -13.83
CA LYS A 373 -27.45 10.67 -14.66
C LYS A 373 -28.87 10.57 -14.06
N ALA A 374 -29.04 9.85 -12.95
CA ALA A 374 -30.33 9.78 -12.27
C ALA A 374 -30.74 11.16 -11.73
N ALA A 375 -31.98 11.55 -11.97
CA ALA A 375 -32.55 12.83 -11.52
C ALA A 375 -32.45 12.96 -9.99
N ASN A 376 -31.95 14.10 -9.50
CA ASN A 376 -31.85 14.38 -8.08
C ASN A 376 -33.15 15.04 -7.57
N THR A 377 -33.76 14.42 -6.56
CA THR A 377 -35.01 14.94 -5.94
C THR A 377 -34.76 16.14 -5.00
N PHE A 378 -33.50 16.44 -4.66
CA PHE A 378 -33.12 17.58 -3.81
C PHE A 378 -32.77 18.84 -4.62
N ASP A 379 -32.76 18.77 -5.94
CA ASP A 379 -32.52 19.91 -6.81
C ASP A 379 -33.86 20.36 -7.43
N ASP A 380 -34.18 21.64 -7.29
CA ASP A 380 -35.49 22.19 -7.78
C ASP A 380 -35.65 22.03 -9.30
N GLU A 381 -34.54 22.05 -10.03
CA GLU A 381 -34.48 21.84 -11.49
C GLU A 381 -34.34 20.37 -11.87
N LYS A 382 -34.33 19.45 -10.88
CA LYS A 382 -34.15 17.99 -11.06
C LYS A 382 -32.88 17.59 -11.82
N ARG A 383 -31.85 18.45 -11.77
CA ARG A 383 -30.56 18.15 -12.39
C ARG A 383 -29.93 16.93 -11.75
N SER A 384 -29.35 16.07 -12.56
CA SER A 384 -28.57 14.93 -12.09
C SER A 384 -27.23 15.38 -11.47
N TRP A 385 -26.53 14.46 -10.81
CA TRP A 385 -25.18 14.71 -10.32
C TRP A 385 -24.26 15.08 -11.49
N MET A 386 -24.37 14.37 -12.61
CA MET A 386 -23.56 14.61 -13.81
C MET A 386 -23.84 15.98 -14.44
N ASP A 387 -25.10 16.39 -14.49
CA ASP A 387 -25.49 17.73 -15.01
C ASP A 387 -24.79 18.83 -14.19
N LEU A 388 -24.84 18.74 -12.85
CA LEU A 388 -24.18 19.70 -11.96
C LEU A 388 -22.64 19.68 -12.08
N PHE A 389 -22.06 18.50 -12.31
CA PHE A 389 -20.61 18.34 -12.51
C PHE A 389 -20.18 19.04 -13.80
N ILE A 390 -20.85 18.75 -14.92
CA ILE A 390 -20.60 19.34 -16.24
C ILE A 390 -20.87 20.83 -16.23
N GLU A 391 -22.00 21.28 -15.68
CA GLU A 391 -22.35 22.71 -15.57
C GLU A 391 -21.26 23.48 -14.82
N THR A 392 -20.78 22.92 -13.69
CA THR A 392 -19.74 23.60 -12.90
C THR A 392 -18.44 23.73 -13.70
N LEU A 393 -18.02 22.71 -14.42
CA LEU A 393 -16.82 22.76 -15.26
C LEU A 393 -16.98 23.71 -16.47
N LYS A 394 -18.17 23.76 -17.10
CA LYS A 394 -18.47 24.73 -18.15
C LYS A 394 -18.39 26.17 -17.64
N ASN A 395 -18.91 26.42 -16.42
CA ASN A 395 -18.80 27.73 -15.77
C ASN A 395 -17.35 28.12 -15.42
N GLU A 396 -16.47 27.14 -15.27
CA GLU A 396 -15.02 27.35 -15.10
C GLU A 396 -14.26 27.54 -16.43
N GLY A 397 -14.97 27.46 -17.58
CA GLY A 397 -14.46 27.78 -18.92
C GLY A 397 -14.03 26.58 -19.78
N PHE A 398 -14.43 25.35 -19.42
CA PHE A 398 -14.08 24.15 -20.20
C PHE A 398 -15.18 23.78 -21.20
N ASP A 399 -14.79 23.38 -22.41
CA ASP A 399 -15.67 22.71 -23.36
C ASP A 399 -15.74 21.20 -23.02
N ILE A 400 -16.97 20.68 -22.84
CA ILE A 400 -17.15 19.32 -22.30
C ILE A 400 -18.05 18.50 -23.20
N GLU A 401 -17.60 17.28 -23.48
CA GLU A 401 -18.39 16.23 -24.09
C GLU A 401 -18.69 15.11 -23.08
N ASP A 402 -19.99 14.89 -22.82
CA ASP A 402 -20.48 13.80 -21.98
C ASP A 402 -20.42 12.47 -22.73
N LYS A 403 -19.63 11.54 -22.22
CA LYS A 403 -19.47 10.18 -22.73
C LYS A 403 -20.09 9.11 -21.80
N VAL A 404 -20.73 9.52 -20.71
CA VAL A 404 -21.37 8.58 -19.78
C VAL A 404 -22.51 7.85 -20.49
N GLY A 405 -22.45 6.52 -20.48
CA GLY A 405 -23.48 5.67 -21.07
C GLY A 405 -24.79 5.62 -20.27
N ASP A 406 -25.81 5.02 -20.84
CA ASP A 406 -27.14 4.83 -20.16
C ASP A 406 -27.11 3.67 -19.15
N ARG A 407 -26.12 2.77 -19.23
CA ARG A 407 -25.97 1.60 -18.36
C ARG A 407 -24.50 1.32 -18.08
N ASN A 408 -24.24 0.91 -16.85
CA ASN A 408 -22.91 0.46 -16.47
C ASN A 408 -22.55 -0.88 -17.14
N PRO A 409 -21.28 -1.06 -17.56
CA PRO A 409 -20.81 -2.33 -18.04
C PRO A 409 -20.76 -3.38 -16.92
N SER A 410 -20.84 -4.66 -17.28
CA SER A 410 -20.72 -5.76 -16.32
C SER A 410 -19.39 -5.70 -15.57
N VAL A 411 -19.44 -5.66 -14.24
CA VAL A 411 -18.26 -5.58 -13.38
C VAL A 411 -17.30 -6.73 -13.65
N ALA A 412 -17.79 -7.96 -13.57
CA ALA A 412 -16.97 -9.15 -13.79
C ALA A 412 -16.35 -9.20 -15.20
N MET A 413 -17.16 -8.92 -16.25
CA MET A 413 -16.69 -9.00 -17.62
C MET A 413 -15.66 -7.91 -17.95
N THR A 414 -15.82 -6.69 -17.44
CA THR A 414 -14.81 -5.63 -17.60
C THR A 414 -13.52 -5.94 -16.84
N GLY A 415 -13.63 -6.54 -15.65
CA GLY A 415 -12.46 -7.01 -14.91
C GLY A 415 -11.69 -8.09 -15.67
N GLU A 416 -12.37 -9.08 -16.24
CA GLU A 416 -11.74 -10.11 -17.07
C GLU A 416 -11.10 -9.53 -18.33
N PHE A 417 -11.74 -8.57 -18.99
CA PHE A 417 -11.21 -7.89 -20.17
C PHE A 417 -9.94 -7.11 -19.85
N ILE A 418 -9.93 -6.34 -18.76
CA ILE A 418 -8.76 -5.57 -18.31
C ILE A 418 -7.60 -6.52 -17.94
N ASN A 419 -7.88 -7.62 -17.23
CA ASN A 419 -6.87 -8.63 -16.94
C ASN A 419 -6.29 -9.25 -18.23
N ALA A 420 -7.13 -9.51 -19.24
CA ALA A 420 -6.66 -10.02 -20.54
C ALA A 420 -5.77 -8.99 -21.28
N ILE A 421 -6.02 -7.69 -21.12
CA ILE A 421 -5.13 -6.65 -21.64
C ILE A 421 -3.78 -6.67 -20.90
N PHE A 422 -3.79 -6.73 -19.55
CA PHE A 422 -2.57 -6.81 -18.75
C PHE A 422 -1.74 -8.08 -19.02
N ASP A 423 -2.38 -9.18 -19.37
CA ASP A 423 -1.71 -10.41 -19.79
C ASP A 423 -1.32 -10.43 -21.28
N PHE A 424 -1.46 -9.29 -21.99
CA PHE A 424 -1.16 -9.15 -23.43
C PHE A 424 -1.96 -10.10 -24.34
N GLN A 425 -3.12 -10.57 -23.87
CA GLN A 425 -4.01 -11.45 -24.66
C GLN A 425 -4.85 -10.66 -25.69
N ILE A 426 -4.91 -9.33 -25.55
CA ILE A 426 -5.62 -8.41 -26.45
C ILE A 426 -4.56 -7.59 -27.20
N PRO A 427 -4.20 -7.97 -28.43
CA PRO A 427 -3.15 -7.27 -29.17
C PRO A 427 -3.57 -5.84 -29.52
N GLY A 428 -2.61 -4.91 -29.51
CA GLY A 428 -2.81 -3.52 -29.89
C GLY A 428 -3.42 -2.62 -28.83
N ILE A 429 -3.66 -3.12 -27.61
CA ILE A 429 -4.09 -2.32 -26.48
C ILE A 429 -3.04 -2.37 -25.37
N GLU A 430 -2.60 -1.20 -24.92
CA GLU A 430 -1.66 -1.03 -23.80
C GLU A 430 -2.26 -0.09 -22.76
N ILE A 431 -2.15 -0.44 -21.50
CA ILE A 431 -2.60 0.39 -20.37
C ILE A 431 -1.43 0.61 -19.42
N CYS A 432 -1.21 1.87 -19.01
CA CYS A 432 -0.19 2.24 -18.05
C CYS A 432 -0.74 3.25 -17.04
N ILE A 433 -0.29 3.13 -15.78
CA ILE A 433 -0.67 4.04 -14.70
C ILE A 433 0.56 4.82 -14.26
N ASP A 434 0.44 6.15 -14.17
CA ASP A 434 1.55 6.98 -13.68
C ASP A 434 1.86 6.67 -12.22
N GLU A 435 3.15 6.61 -11.88
CA GLU A 435 3.62 6.31 -10.51
C GLU A 435 3.15 7.34 -9.47
N SER A 436 2.77 8.54 -9.88
CA SER A 436 2.20 9.57 -8.99
C SER A 436 0.74 9.28 -8.60
N CYS A 437 0.03 8.40 -9.33
CA CYS A 437 -1.35 7.98 -9.04
C CYS A 437 -1.36 6.90 -7.94
N THR A 438 -0.87 7.25 -6.75
CA THR A 438 -0.61 6.28 -5.68
C THR A 438 -1.86 5.64 -5.10
N ILE A 439 -2.98 6.36 -5.07
CA ILE A 439 -4.26 5.85 -4.56
C ILE A 439 -4.88 4.89 -5.58
N SER A 440 -4.83 5.22 -6.87
CA SER A 440 -5.25 4.32 -7.95
C SER A 440 -4.43 3.03 -7.95
N LEU A 441 -3.11 3.14 -7.86
CA LEU A 441 -2.22 1.98 -7.82
C LEU A 441 -2.53 1.06 -6.63
N GLU A 442 -2.76 1.63 -5.43
CA GLU A 442 -3.18 0.84 -4.28
C GLU A 442 -4.54 0.18 -4.50
N ASP A 443 -5.53 0.94 -5.00
CA ASP A 443 -6.88 0.42 -5.23
C ASP A 443 -6.85 -0.75 -6.23
N TYR A 444 -6.13 -0.60 -7.36
CA TYR A 444 -6.02 -1.64 -8.39
C TYR A 444 -5.29 -2.90 -7.90
N MET A 445 -4.32 -2.75 -7.03
CA MET A 445 -3.57 -3.87 -6.46
C MET A 445 -4.28 -4.54 -5.27
N SER A 446 -5.19 -3.83 -4.59
CA SER A 446 -5.80 -4.29 -3.34
C SER A 446 -7.23 -4.79 -3.49
N VAL A 447 -7.96 -4.30 -4.52
CA VAL A 447 -9.37 -4.65 -4.72
C VAL A 447 -9.52 -6.15 -5.01
N GLN A 448 -10.44 -6.81 -4.28
CA GLN A 448 -10.61 -8.26 -4.32
C GLN A 448 -11.81 -8.68 -5.14
N LYS A 449 -11.80 -9.92 -5.64
CA LYS A 449 -12.96 -10.56 -6.27
C LYS A 449 -13.95 -11.06 -5.23
N ASP A 450 -15.23 -10.87 -5.50
CA ASP A 450 -16.30 -11.60 -4.82
C ASP A 450 -16.52 -13.00 -5.45
N SER A 451 -17.42 -13.78 -4.85
CA SER A 451 -17.76 -15.13 -5.32
C SER A 451 -18.37 -15.18 -6.73
N ASN A 452 -18.86 -14.05 -7.26
CA ASN A 452 -19.47 -13.92 -8.58
C ASN A 452 -18.52 -13.30 -9.62
N GLY A 453 -17.25 -13.08 -9.26
CA GLY A 453 -16.26 -12.42 -10.10
C GLY A 453 -16.38 -10.90 -10.15
N GLY A 454 -17.23 -10.30 -9.35
CA GLY A 454 -17.35 -8.85 -9.17
C GLY A 454 -16.32 -8.30 -8.18
N ILE A 455 -16.44 -7.02 -7.85
CA ILE A 455 -15.62 -6.37 -6.83
C ILE A 455 -16.18 -6.68 -5.44
N LEU A 456 -15.35 -7.21 -4.55
CA LEU A 456 -15.71 -7.43 -3.15
C LEU A 456 -15.76 -6.08 -2.41
N LYS A 457 -16.95 -5.69 -1.98
CA LYS A 457 -17.20 -4.44 -1.26
C LYS A 457 -16.98 -4.59 0.24
N THR A 458 -15.70 -4.57 0.68
CA THR A 458 -15.34 -4.64 2.09
C THR A 458 -15.62 -3.30 2.77
N LYS A 459 -16.43 -3.33 3.85
CA LYS A 459 -16.78 -2.11 4.59
C LYS A 459 -15.92 -1.94 5.82
N VAL A 460 -15.33 -0.76 5.96
CA VAL A 460 -14.59 -0.30 7.13
C VAL A 460 -15.33 0.82 7.84
N LYS A 461 -15.07 1.01 9.12
CA LYS A 461 -15.67 2.12 9.89
C LYS A 461 -14.62 3.20 10.16
N ASN A 462 -14.98 4.44 9.85
CA ASN A 462 -14.18 5.58 10.29
C ASN A 462 -14.13 5.64 11.82
N SER A 463 -12.94 5.69 12.39
CA SER A 463 -12.73 5.66 13.84
C SER A 463 -13.35 6.88 14.56
N THR A 464 -13.39 8.03 13.89
CA THR A 464 -13.88 9.31 14.44
C THR A 464 -15.38 9.50 14.20
N THR A 465 -15.84 9.38 12.93
CA THR A 465 -17.22 9.66 12.56
C THR A 465 -18.16 8.47 12.75
N LYS A 466 -17.59 7.26 12.97
CA LYS A 466 -18.33 5.98 13.07
C LYS A 466 -19.10 5.59 11.80
N GLN A 467 -18.97 6.34 10.72
CA GLN A 467 -19.58 6.04 9.43
C GLN A 467 -18.86 4.85 8.79
N SER A 468 -19.64 3.97 8.15
CA SER A 468 -19.14 2.84 7.39
C SER A 468 -19.01 3.23 5.93
N TYR A 469 -17.89 2.86 5.29
CA TYR A 469 -17.62 3.08 3.87
C TYR A 469 -16.86 1.90 3.27
N GLU A 470 -16.85 1.79 1.96
CA GLU A 470 -16.07 0.78 1.24
C GLU A 470 -14.59 1.19 1.23
N GLU A 471 -13.69 0.27 1.58
CA GLU A 471 -12.25 0.58 1.69
C GLU A 471 -11.60 0.73 0.32
N HIS A 472 -11.95 -0.13 -0.64
CA HIS A 472 -11.41 -0.20 -1.99
C HIS A 472 -12.52 -0.28 -3.04
N GLY A 473 -12.17 -0.06 -4.32
CA GLY A 473 -13.04 -0.23 -5.46
C GLY A 473 -13.48 1.08 -6.12
N HIS A 474 -13.24 2.22 -5.50
CA HIS A 474 -13.70 3.52 -6.00
C HIS A 474 -12.97 3.97 -7.28
N LEU A 475 -11.63 3.91 -7.28
CA LEU A 475 -10.84 4.21 -8.48
C LEU A 475 -10.86 3.06 -9.47
N SER A 476 -11.03 1.83 -9.00
CA SER A 476 -11.28 0.65 -9.84
C SER A 476 -12.54 0.77 -10.68
N ASP A 477 -13.61 1.38 -10.15
CA ASP A 477 -14.83 1.65 -10.90
C ASP A 477 -14.58 2.71 -11.98
N THR A 478 -13.88 3.83 -11.69
CA THR A 478 -13.52 4.82 -12.72
C THR A 478 -12.64 4.21 -13.81
N PHE A 479 -11.72 3.32 -13.46
CA PHE A 479 -10.86 2.61 -14.40
C PHE A 479 -11.66 1.70 -15.32
N ARG A 480 -12.62 0.96 -14.79
CA ARG A 480 -13.49 0.09 -15.62
C ARG A 480 -14.32 0.86 -16.62
N TYR A 481 -14.87 2.01 -16.21
CA TYR A 481 -15.68 2.84 -17.12
C TYR A 481 -14.85 3.36 -18.29
N ILE A 482 -13.71 3.95 -18.02
CA ILE A 482 -12.88 4.53 -19.09
C ILE A 482 -12.34 3.49 -20.06
N VAL A 483 -11.86 2.33 -19.57
CA VAL A 483 -11.33 1.28 -20.44
C VAL A 483 -12.46 0.66 -21.28
N HIS A 484 -13.64 0.44 -20.69
CA HIS A 484 -14.82 -0.02 -21.43
C HIS A 484 -15.17 0.92 -22.59
N ASP A 485 -15.19 2.22 -22.34
CA ASP A 485 -15.61 3.21 -23.33
C ASP A 485 -14.57 3.42 -24.42
N LEU A 486 -13.29 3.54 -24.05
CA LEU A 486 -12.19 3.73 -25.01
C LEU A 486 -11.90 2.47 -25.86
N CYS A 487 -12.19 1.28 -25.31
CA CYS A 487 -11.96 -0.01 -25.98
C CYS A 487 -13.27 -0.73 -26.32
N HIS A 488 -14.36 -0.01 -26.54
CA HIS A 488 -15.69 -0.58 -26.64
C HIS A 488 -15.81 -1.72 -27.69
N GLU A 489 -15.28 -1.54 -28.88
CA GLU A 489 -15.32 -2.55 -29.95
C GLU A 489 -14.59 -3.84 -29.52
N SER A 490 -13.37 -3.71 -29.00
CA SER A 490 -12.55 -4.83 -28.51
C SER A 490 -13.23 -5.53 -27.32
N PHE A 491 -13.89 -4.77 -26.43
CA PHE A 491 -14.67 -5.34 -25.33
C PHE A 491 -15.86 -6.16 -25.80
N ILE A 492 -16.61 -5.68 -26.79
CA ILE A 492 -17.74 -6.44 -27.38
C ILE A 492 -17.23 -7.74 -28.02
N GLU A 493 -16.13 -7.70 -28.78
CA GLU A 493 -15.54 -8.88 -29.37
C GLU A 493 -15.09 -9.90 -28.31
N PHE A 494 -14.38 -9.44 -27.28
CA PHE A 494 -13.96 -10.28 -26.15
C PHE A 494 -15.15 -10.93 -25.45
N SER A 495 -16.18 -10.13 -25.12
CA SER A 495 -17.39 -10.62 -24.46
C SER A 495 -18.13 -11.69 -25.28
N ASN A 496 -18.20 -11.49 -26.60
CA ASN A 496 -18.85 -12.46 -27.50
C ASN A 496 -18.05 -13.76 -27.61
N ARG A 497 -16.72 -13.71 -27.65
CA ARG A 497 -15.85 -14.91 -27.64
C ARG A 497 -16.05 -15.71 -26.34
N ARG A 498 -16.09 -15.03 -25.18
CA ARG A 498 -16.34 -15.68 -23.88
C ARG A 498 -17.70 -16.34 -23.81
N LYS A 499 -18.76 -15.68 -24.29
CA LYS A 499 -20.10 -16.28 -24.34
C LYS A 499 -20.11 -17.53 -25.22
N ARG A 500 -19.52 -17.50 -26.41
CA ARG A 500 -19.45 -18.68 -27.30
C ARG A 500 -18.74 -19.85 -26.64
N ASN A 501 -17.62 -19.62 -25.94
CA ASN A 501 -16.89 -20.66 -25.22
C ASN A 501 -17.69 -21.24 -24.04
N LEU A 502 -18.45 -20.44 -23.32
CA LEU A 502 -19.36 -20.89 -22.25
C LEU A 502 -20.51 -21.74 -22.78
N TYR A 503 -21.06 -21.38 -23.93
CA TYR A 503 -22.12 -22.18 -24.58
C TYR A 503 -21.56 -23.47 -25.19
N ALA A 504 -20.36 -23.44 -25.77
CA ALA A 504 -19.68 -24.63 -26.24
C ALA A 504 -19.37 -25.63 -25.10
N GLY A 505 -18.91 -25.11 -23.93
CA GLY A 505 -18.68 -25.94 -22.74
C GLY A 505 -19.96 -26.53 -22.14
N LYS A 506 -21.08 -25.79 -22.13
CA LYS A 506 -22.38 -26.29 -21.66
C LYS A 506 -22.96 -27.33 -22.64
N GLY A 507 -22.86 -27.09 -23.94
CA GLY A 507 -23.28 -28.07 -24.94
C GLY A 507 -22.54 -29.40 -24.80
N MET A 508 -21.28 -29.40 -24.41
CA MET A 508 -20.49 -30.62 -24.17
C MET A 508 -20.91 -31.36 -22.88
N LEU A 509 -21.34 -30.64 -21.84
CA LEU A 509 -21.84 -31.25 -20.59
C LEU A 509 -23.26 -31.82 -20.73
N ASP A 510 -24.12 -31.22 -21.54
CA ASP A 510 -25.48 -31.74 -21.83
C ASP A 510 -25.45 -33.01 -22.70
N PHE A 511 -24.38 -33.24 -23.49
CA PHE A 511 -24.19 -34.49 -24.26
C PHE A 511 -23.95 -35.74 -23.39
N PHE A 512 -23.53 -35.57 -22.15
CA PHE A 512 -23.29 -36.67 -21.21
C PHE A 512 -24.45 -36.90 -20.23
N ASN A 513 -25.55 -36.17 -20.35
CA ASN A 513 -26.76 -36.44 -19.56
C ASN A 513 -27.61 -37.50 -20.26
N PRO A 514 -27.77 -38.74 -19.72
CA PRO A 514 -28.50 -39.82 -20.37
C PRO A 514 -29.97 -39.49 -20.65
N ASP A 515 -30.56 -38.48 -20.01
CA ASP A 515 -31.96 -38.12 -20.14
C ASP A 515 -32.27 -37.12 -21.29
N THR A 516 -31.25 -36.64 -22.02
CA THR A 516 -31.41 -35.63 -23.09
C THR A 516 -31.21 -36.15 -24.50
N VAL A 517 -31.34 -37.46 -24.76
CA VAL A 517 -31.17 -38.04 -26.10
C VAL A 517 -32.39 -37.77 -26.98
N HIS A 518 -32.39 -36.66 -27.70
CA HIS A 518 -33.24 -36.42 -28.85
C HIS A 518 -32.46 -36.55 -30.16
N ASN A 519 -32.86 -37.58 -30.94
CA ASN A 519 -32.63 -37.81 -32.36
C ASN A 519 -31.51 -37.04 -33.06
N TYR A 520 -30.32 -37.65 -33.15
CA TYR A 520 -29.30 -37.26 -34.12
C TYR A 520 -28.81 -38.45 -34.92
N THR A 521 -28.41 -38.15 -36.17
CA THR A 521 -27.99 -39.05 -37.23
C THR A 521 -26.86 -40.01 -36.83
N ASP A 522 -26.83 -41.13 -37.50
CA ASP A 522 -26.13 -42.41 -37.23
C ASP A 522 -24.60 -42.41 -36.96
N SER A 523 -23.93 -41.29 -36.81
CA SER A 523 -22.50 -41.28 -36.43
C SER A 523 -22.06 -39.95 -35.77
N VAL A 524 -21.29 -40.01 -34.68
CA VAL A 524 -20.69 -38.88 -33.98
C VAL A 524 -19.17 -39.06 -33.88
N VAL A 525 -18.42 -38.03 -34.19
CA VAL A 525 -16.94 -37.98 -34.11
C VAL A 525 -16.50 -37.24 -32.89
N TYR A 526 -15.71 -37.86 -32.04
CA TYR A 526 -15.13 -37.21 -30.85
C TYR A 526 -13.63 -37.03 -31.01
N ILE A 527 -13.11 -35.88 -30.57
CA ILE A 527 -11.68 -35.64 -30.45
C ILE A 527 -11.36 -35.63 -28.94
N MET A 528 -10.65 -36.64 -28.45
CA MET A 528 -10.25 -36.75 -27.06
C MET A 528 -8.73 -36.61 -26.91
N PRO A 529 -8.23 -35.81 -25.96
CA PRO A 529 -6.82 -35.80 -25.60
C PRO A 529 -6.48 -37.11 -24.86
N ASN A 530 -5.40 -37.78 -25.26
CA ASN A 530 -4.88 -38.91 -24.51
C ASN A 530 -3.81 -38.48 -23.50
N VAL A 531 -3.43 -39.39 -22.61
CA VAL A 531 -2.47 -39.14 -21.51
C VAL A 531 -1.06 -38.74 -22.02
N ALA A 532 -0.78 -38.88 -23.30
CA ALA A 532 0.50 -38.50 -23.92
C ALA A 532 0.44 -37.16 -24.68
N GLY A 533 -0.65 -36.38 -24.56
CA GLY A 533 -0.77 -35.07 -25.21
C GLY A 533 -1.07 -35.08 -26.71
N THR A 534 -1.42 -36.26 -27.27
CA THR A 534 -1.91 -36.40 -28.64
C THR A 534 -3.43 -36.56 -28.67
N PHE A 535 -4.06 -36.18 -29.78
CA PHE A 535 -5.52 -36.28 -29.93
C PHE A 535 -5.90 -37.60 -30.61
N LEU A 536 -6.89 -38.27 -30.04
CA LEU A 536 -7.49 -39.49 -30.62
C LEU A 536 -8.81 -39.12 -31.26
N LEU A 537 -9.02 -39.54 -32.51
CA LEU A 537 -10.30 -39.38 -33.20
C LEU A 537 -11.10 -40.65 -32.95
N VAL A 538 -12.20 -40.53 -32.21
CA VAL A 538 -13.06 -41.70 -31.90
C VAL A 538 -14.34 -41.59 -32.72
N HIS A 539 -14.56 -42.54 -33.63
CA HIS A 539 -15.79 -42.69 -34.37
C HIS A 539 -16.74 -43.63 -33.63
N THR A 540 -17.96 -43.21 -33.36
CA THR A 540 -19.00 -44.08 -32.84
C THR A 540 -20.07 -44.28 -33.90
N ARG A 541 -20.43 -45.49 -34.15
CA ARG A 541 -21.51 -45.87 -35.09
C ARG A 541 -22.56 -46.66 -34.33
N ARG A 542 -23.80 -46.30 -34.51
CA ARG A 542 -24.92 -47.03 -33.92
C ARG A 542 -25.33 -48.20 -34.82
N CYS A 543 -25.28 -49.42 -34.28
CA CYS A 543 -25.88 -50.61 -34.90
C CYS A 543 -26.94 -51.19 -33.95
N GLY A 544 -28.20 -50.96 -34.27
CA GLY A 544 -29.33 -51.32 -33.38
C GLY A 544 -29.36 -50.52 -32.09
N ASN A 545 -29.47 -51.15 -30.95
CA ASN A 545 -29.50 -50.53 -29.62
C ASN A 545 -28.11 -50.42 -28.94
N THR A 546 -27.02 -50.73 -29.65
CA THR A 546 -25.64 -50.70 -29.10
C THR A 546 -24.75 -49.77 -29.88
N TRP A 547 -23.82 -49.11 -29.18
CA TRP A 547 -22.78 -48.23 -29.74
C TRP A 547 -21.46 -49.02 -29.84
N HIS A 548 -20.83 -48.99 -31.01
CA HIS A 548 -19.51 -49.59 -31.23
C HIS A 548 -18.45 -48.49 -31.38
N LEU A 549 -17.33 -48.63 -30.67
CA LEU A 549 -16.15 -47.78 -30.77
C LEU A 549 -15.21 -48.39 -31.83
N THR A 550 -14.79 -47.59 -32.79
CA THR A 550 -13.74 -47.99 -33.73
C THR A 550 -12.59 -46.98 -33.59
N ASP A 551 -11.44 -47.45 -33.15
CA ASP A 551 -10.21 -46.68 -33.06
C ASP A 551 -9.53 -46.64 -34.45
N HIS A 552 -9.27 -45.42 -34.95
CA HIS A 552 -8.35 -45.22 -36.06
C HIS A 552 -7.18 -44.33 -35.61
N PRO A 553 -5.93 -44.83 -35.65
CA PRO A 553 -4.78 -43.95 -35.38
C PRO A 553 -4.59 -42.98 -36.55
N LEU A 554 -4.54 -41.70 -36.24
CA LEU A 554 -4.10 -40.65 -37.16
C LEU A 554 -2.60 -40.83 -37.42
N THR A 555 -2.23 -41.41 -38.58
CA THR A 555 -0.90 -41.21 -39.17
C THR A 555 -0.87 -39.85 -39.86
N ARG A 556 0.00 -39.01 -39.38
CA ARG A 556 0.45 -37.65 -39.76
C ARG A 556 -0.38 -36.86 -40.76
#